data_f4d43ee14b0bf6eb03117aa2115281fe
#
_entry.id   f4d43ee14b0bf6eb03117aa2115281fe
#
_cell.length_a   1.000
_cell.length_b   1.000
_cell.length_c   1.000
_cell.angle_alpha   90.00
_cell.angle_beta   90.00
_cell.angle_gamma   90.00
#
_symmetry.space_group_name_H-M   'P 1'
#
loop_
_entity.id
_entity.type
_entity.pdbx_description
1 polymer ?
#
loop_
_entity_poly.entity_id
_entity_poly.type
_entity_poly.pdbx_seq_one_letter_code
_entity_poly.pdbx_strand_id
1 'polypeptide(L)'
;MTARSLSGRAPYGTSAHPYLTAGGALLDRCVLTLPADRYVETEGERLLPAGERDVTDAPWPDFRTATAIGEAKVDHAFTGLVREADGRARVRLEGPDGFAVEMTWGSELGWVQVHTADRPEPELDRAGLAVEPMTCPPDAFSTDEDVVVLEGDQAHTASWTISAG
;
A
#
# COMPACT_ATOMS: atom_id res chain seq x y z
N MET A 1 -6.37 12.39 7.76
CA MET A 1 -5.68 12.39 9.08
C MET A 1 -4.79 13.61 9.17
N THR A 2 -4.71 14.28 10.32
CA THR A 2 -3.81 15.41 10.55
C THR A 2 -3.03 15.18 11.84
N ALA A 3 -1.70 15.22 11.76
CA ALA A 3 -0.80 15.24 12.89
C ALA A 3 -0.27 16.67 13.10
N ARG A 4 -0.10 17.10 14.34
CA ARG A 4 0.46 18.41 14.68
C ARG A 4 1.45 18.29 15.84
N SER A 5 2.62 18.89 15.71
CA SER A 5 3.52 19.11 16.84
C SER A 5 3.04 20.35 17.60
N LEU A 6 2.84 20.23 18.92
CA LEU A 6 2.49 21.37 19.78
C LEU A 6 3.71 22.12 20.25
N SER A 7 4.87 21.46 20.30
CA SER A 7 6.15 22.07 20.67
C SER A 7 7.31 21.17 20.27
N GLY A 8 8.44 21.76 19.88
CA GLY A 8 9.66 21.03 19.56
C GLY A 8 9.55 20.15 18.31
N ARG A 9 10.57 19.33 18.10
CA ARG A 9 10.71 18.45 16.95
C ARG A 9 10.06 17.09 17.23
N ALA A 10 9.18 16.63 16.31
CA ALA A 10 8.49 15.35 16.43
C ALA A 10 8.60 14.55 15.13
N PRO A 11 9.38 13.45 15.08
CA PRO A 11 9.32 12.50 13.97
C PRO A 11 7.97 11.78 13.98
N TYR A 12 7.43 11.54 12.77
CA TYR A 12 6.09 11.01 12.62
C TYR A 12 5.97 10.23 11.31
N GLY A 13 5.19 9.16 11.36
CA GLY A 13 4.74 8.43 10.19
C GLY A 13 3.26 8.04 10.35
N THR A 14 2.56 7.85 9.26
CA THR A 14 1.16 7.40 9.27
C THR A 14 0.86 6.47 8.11
N SER A 15 -0.07 5.56 8.36
CA SER A 15 -0.70 4.69 7.38
C SER A 15 -2.18 4.51 7.69
N ALA A 16 -2.95 4.08 6.69
CA ALA A 16 -4.23 3.42 6.88
C ALA A 16 -4.05 1.91 6.70
N HIS A 17 -4.99 1.09 7.19
CA HIS A 17 -4.92 -0.37 6.99
C HIS A 17 -6.30 -0.96 6.60
N PRO A 18 -6.95 -0.44 5.53
CA PRO A 18 -8.20 -1.03 5.05
C PRO A 18 -7.93 -2.33 4.28
N TYR A 19 -8.89 -3.25 4.37
CA TYR A 19 -8.98 -4.41 3.49
C TYR A 19 -10.03 -4.14 2.42
N LEU A 20 -9.61 -4.08 1.16
CA LEU A 20 -10.51 -3.93 0.02
C LEU A 20 -11.12 -5.28 -0.36
N THR A 21 -12.41 -5.29 -0.64
CA THR A 21 -13.14 -6.48 -1.11
C THR A 21 -13.92 -6.14 -2.37
N ALA A 22 -13.78 -6.93 -3.41
CA ALA A 22 -14.47 -6.74 -4.68
C ALA A 22 -15.65 -7.73 -4.79
N GLY A 23 -16.85 -7.26 -4.39
CA GLY A 23 -18.09 -8.05 -4.46
C GLY A 23 -18.09 -9.32 -3.59
N GLY A 24 -17.20 -9.40 -2.58
CA GLY A 24 -17.06 -10.61 -1.73
C GLY A 24 -16.34 -11.78 -2.40
N ALA A 25 -15.69 -11.55 -3.56
CA ALA A 25 -14.85 -12.56 -4.21
C ALA A 25 -13.54 -12.75 -3.44
N LEU A 26 -13.03 -13.99 -3.38
CA LEU A 26 -11.67 -14.25 -2.89
C LEU A 26 -10.64 -13.65 -3.84
N LEU A 27 -9.49 -13.24 -3.32
CA LEU A 27 -8.44 -12.55 -4.07
C LEU A 27 -7.92 -13.35 -5.26
N ASP A 28 -7.89 -14.67 -5.19
CA ASP A 28 -7.46 -15.56 -6.28
C ASP A 28 -8.20 -15.31 -7.59
N ARG A 29 -9.45 -14.79 -7.49
CA ARG A 29 -10.34 -14.50 -8.62
C ARG A 29 -10.35 -13.04 -8.99
N CYS A 30 -9.62 -12.21 -8.28
CA CYS A 30 -9.59 -10.76 -8.49
C CYS A 30 -8.43 -10.35 -9.41
N VAL A 31 -8.62 -9.19 -10.02
CA VAL A 31 -7.62 -8.49 -10.83
C VAL A 31 -7.15 -7.27 -10.05
N LEU A 32 -5.84 -7.09 -9.96
CA LEU A 32 -5.20 -5.95 -9.29
C LEU A 32 -4.55 -5.02 -10.31
N THR A 33 -4.69 -3.73 -10.10
CA THR A 33 -3.84 -2.69 -10.71
C THR A 33 -3.17 -1.91 -9.58
N LEU A 34 -1.83 -1.96 -9.55
CA LEU A 34 -0.97 -1.27 -8.57
C LEU A 34 0.16 -0.60 -9.35
N PRO A 35 0.06 0.69 -9.68
CA PRO A 35 1.02 1.39 -10.54
C PRO A 35 2.25 1.84 -9.75
N ALA A 36 3.04 0.87 -9.27
CA ALA A 36 4.29 1.08 -8.56
C ALA A 36 5.45 0.45 -9.33
N ASP A 37 6.59 1.14 -9.42
CA ASP A 37 7.76 0.65 -10.15
C ASP A 37 8.72 -0.14 -9.25
N ARG A 38 8.64 0.04 -7.94
CA ARG A 38 9.57 -0.56 -6.98
C ARG A 38 8.84 -1.16 -5.79
N TYR A 39 9.47 -2.15 -5.18
CA TYR A 39 9.03 -2.73 -3.90
C TYR A 39 10.22 -2.88 -2.95
N VAL A 40 9.93 -2.96 -1.66
CA VAL A 40 10.92 -3.27 -0.63
C VAL A 40 11.01 -4.78 -0.47
N GLU A 41 12.18 -5.35 -0.80
CA GLU A 41 12.48 -6.75 -0.49
C GLU A 41 12.57 -6.94 1.02
N THR A 42 12.09 -8.06 1.52
CA THR A 42 12.12 -8.37 2.94
C THR A 42 12.89 -9.65 3.21
N GLU A 43 13.51 -9.73 4.40
CA GLU A 43 14.25 -10.93 4.82
C GLU A 43 13.85 -11.41 6.21
N GLY A 44 14.03 -12.71 6.42
CA GLY A 44 13.78 -13.39 7.69
C GLY A 44 12.29 -13.46 8.07
N GLU A 45 12.01 -14.12 9.20
CA GLU A 45 10.64 -14.29 9.70
C GLU A 45 10.00 -12.97 10.16
N ARG A 46 10.81 -11.96 10.45
CA ARG A 46 10.35 -10.64 10.87
C ARG A 46 10.05 -9.69 9.72
N LEU A 47 10.25 -10.12 8.46
CA LEU A 47 10.05 -9.33 7.26
C LEU A 47 10.79 -7.98 7.31
N LEU A 48 12.05 -8.00 7.77
CA LEU A 48 12.86 -6.77 7.84
C LEU A 48 13.21 -6.29 6.43
N PRO A 49 13.19 -4.98 6.17
CA PRO A 49 13.58 -4.42 4.88
C PRO A 49 15.02 -4.83 4.49
N ALA A 50 15.21 -5.34 3.27
CA ALA A 50 16.49 -5.77 2.71
C ALA A 50 16.92 -4.93 1.49
N GLY A 51 16.18 -3.86 1.18
CA GLY A 51 16.46 -2.93 0.11
C GLY A 51 15.34 -2.88 -0.94
N GLU A 52 15.41 -1.88 -1.82
CA GLU A 52 14.45 -1.74 -2.90
C GLU A 52 14.84 -2.55 -4.13
N ARG A 53 13.81 -3.09 -4.81
CA ARG A 53 13.91 -3.82 -6.08
C ARG A 53 12.94 -3.27 -7.11
N ASP A 54 13.21 -3.48 -8.38
CA ASP A 54 12.25 -3.26 -9.45
C ASP A 54 11.13 -4.30 -9.37
N VAL A 55 9.87 -3.92 -9.65
CA VAL A 55 8.73 -4.86 -9.60
C VAL A 55 8.83 -5.96 -10.66
N THR A 56 9.64 -5.78 -11.69
CA THR A 56 9.94 -6.84 -12.68
C THR A 56 10.79 -7.97 -12.12
N ASP A 57 11.47 -7.77 -11.00
CA ASP A 57 12.27 -8.78 -10.31
C ASP A 57 11.47 -9.54 -9.24
N ALA A 58 10.21 -9.17 -9.03
CA ALA A 58 9.35 -9.75 -8.00
C ALA A 58 8.96 -11.20 -8.33
N PRO A 59 8.73 -12.06 -7.31
CA PRO A 59 8.28 -13.44 -7.52
C PRO A 59 6.77 -13.56 -7.85
N TRP A 60 6.07 -12.46 -7.96
CA TRP A 60 4.65 -12.36 -8.32
C TRP A 60 4.46 -11.59 -9.64
N PRO A 61 3.25 -11.62 -10.24
CA PRO A 61 2.98 -10.90 -11.49
C PRO A 61 3.17 -9.38 -11.35
N ASP A 62 3.53 -8.74 -12.46
CA ASP A 62 3.58 -7.28 -12.55
C ASP A 62 2.17 -6.69 -12.56
N PHE A 63 1.82 -5.98 -11.50
CA PHE A 63 0.51 -5.37 -11.30
C PHE A 63 0.41 -3.93 -11.79
N ARG A 64 1.40 -3.40 -12.50
CA ARG A 64 1.33 -2.06 -13.10
C ARG A 64 0.20 -1.93 -14.12
N THR A 65 -0.21 -3.04 -14.69
CA THR A 65 -1.42 -3.16 -15.50
C THR A 65 -2.39 -4.16 -14.86
N ALA A 66 -3.67 -4.10 -15.23
CA ALA A 66 -4.70 -4.99 -14.71
C ALA A 66 -4.29 -6.47 -14.89
N THR A 67 -3.94 -7.13 -13.80
CA THR A 67 -3.37 -8.49 -13.78
C THR A 67 -4.03 -9.33 -12.70
N ALA A 68 -4.36 -10.58 -13.01
CA ALA A 68 -4.95 -11.51 -12.05
C ALA A 68 -3.99 -11.76 -10.88
N ILE A 69 -4.51 -11.68 -9.65
CA ILE A 69 -3.73 -11.99 -8.44
C ILE A 69 -3.40 -13.47 -8.39
N GLY A 70 -4.37 -14.35 -8.68
CA GLY A 70 -4.18 -15.80 -8.62
C GLY A 70 -3.64 -16.22 -7.25
N GLU A 71 -2.65 -17.10 -7.25
CA GLU A 71 -2.01 -17.62 -6.02
C GLU A 71 -0.84 -16.74 -5.53
N ALA A 72 -0.63 -15.57 -6.13
CA ALA A 72 0.44 -14.67 -5.71
C ALA A 72 0.28 -14.28 -4.23
N LYS A 73 1.37 -14.39 -3.48
CA LYS A 73 1.46 -13.96 -2.08
C LYS A 73 2.30 -12.71 -2.00
N VAL A 74 1.68 -11.64 -1.55
CA VAL A 74 2.29 -10.33 -1.44
C VAL A 74 2.14 -9.84 -0.01
N ASP A 75 3.23 -9.38 0.59
CA ASP A 75 3.26 -8.66 1.85
C ASP A 75 4.47 -7.72 1.85
N HIS A 76 4.36 -6.65 1.05
CA HIS A 76 5.49 -5.77 0.75
C HIS A 76 5.06 -4.32 0.64
N ALA A 77 5.98 -3.43 0.98
CA ALA A 77 5.86 -2.01 0.70
C ALA A 77 6.29 -1.72 -0.74
N PHE A 78 5.54 -0.85 -1.39
CA PHE A 78 5.78 -0.39 -2.77
C PHE A 78 5.99 1.12 -2.80
N THR A 79 6.83 1.55 -3.75
CA THR A 79 7.11 2.97 -4.04
C THR A 79 7.34 3.19 -5.54
N GLY A 80 7.79 4.38 -5.92
CA GLY A 80 7.84 4.73 -7.36
C GLY A 80 6.44 4.80 -7.97
N LEU A 81 5.47 5.31 -7.20
CA LEU A 81 4.06 5.33 -7.59
C LEU A 81 3.82 6.25 -8.78
N VAL A 82 3.35 5.67 -9.89
CA VAL A 82 2.88 6.44 -11.03
C VAL A 82 1.56 7.11 -10.66
N ARG A 83 1.51 8.43 -10.85
CA ARG A 83 0.34 9.23 -10.50
C ARG A 83 -0.41 9.65 -11.74
N GLU A 84 -1.73 9.73 -11.61
CA GLU A 84 -2.62 10.22 -12.65
C GLU A 84 -2.48 11.73 -12.88
N ALA A 85 -3.17 12.28 -13.88
CA ALA A 85 -3.11 13.70 -14.24
C ALA A 85 -3.55 14.64 -13.11
N ASP A 86 -4.35 14.15 -12.16
CA ASP A 86 -4.77 14.87 -10.95
C ASP A 86 -3.75 14.79 -9.80
N GLY A 87 -2.60 14.13 -10.01
CA GLY A 87 -1.53 13.96 -9.03
C GLY A 87 -1.76 12.83 -8.02
N ARG A 88 -2.83 12.06 -8.16
CA ARG A 88 -3.17 10.96 -7.24
C ARG A 88 -2.60 9.62 -7.72
N ALA A 89 -2.15 8.80 -6.78
CA ALA A 89 -1.95 7.38 -7.02
C ALA A 89 -3.29 6.65 -6.86
N ARG A 90 -3.47 5.55 -7.60
CA ARG A 90 -4.69 4.75 -7.60
C ARG A 90 -4.35 3.26 -7.58
N VAL A 91 -4.88 2.53 -6.61
CA VAL A 91 -4.95 1.06 -6.63
C VAL A 91 -6.39 0.66 -6.95
N ARG A 92 -6.56 -0.32 -7.84
CA ARG A 92 -7.86 -0.86 -8.24
C ARG A 92 -7.87 -2.37 -8.05
N LEU A 93 -8.87 -2.86 -7.32
CA LEU A 93 -9.19 -4.27 -7.16
C LEU A 93 -10.53 -4.55 -7.85
N GLU A 94 -10.54 -5.46 -8.83
CA GLU A 94 -11.74 -5.81 -9.58
C GLU A 94 -12.07 -7.29 -9.40
N GLY A 95 -13.31 -7.57 -9.05
CA GLY A 95 -13.84 -8.91 -8.92
C GLY A 95 -14.27 -9.53 -10.27
N PRO A 96 -14.57 -10.83 -10.28
CA PRO A 96 -14.92 -11.56 -11.51
C PRO A 96 -16.28 -11.15 -12.12
N ASP A 97 -17.10 -10.45 -11.38
CA ASP A 97 -18.38 -9.88 -11.82
C ASP A 97 -18.25 -8.45 -12.39
N GLY A 98 -17.02 -7.92 -12.42
CA GLY A 98 -16.72 -6.57 -12.88
C GLY A 98 -16.94 -5.49 -11.81
N PHE A 99 -17.39 -5.85 -10.59
CA PHE A 99 -17.43 -4.90 -9.50
C PHE A 99 -16.00 -4.56 -9.05
N ALA A 100 -15.69 -3.28 -8.96
CA ALA A 100 -14.38 -2.84 -8.55
C ALA A 100 -14.42 -1.92 -7.34
N VAL A 101 -13.31 -1.93 -6.60
CA VAL A 101 -13.03 -0.97 -5.52
C VAL A 101 -11.71 -0.30 -5.82
N GLU A 102 -11.69 1.01 -5.67
CA GLU A 102 -10.51 1.83 -5.88
C GLU A 102 -10.12 2.54 -4.59
N MET A 103 -8.81 2.64 -4.38
CA MET A 103 -8.26 3.50 -3.34
C MET A 103 -7.31 4.51 -3.97
N THR A 104 -7.50 5.79 -3.65
CA THR A 104 -6.71 6.90 -4.20
C THR A 104 -6.17 7.80 -3.11
N TRP A 105 -4.96 8.35 -3.31
CA TRP A 105 -4.31 9.25 -2.36
C TRP A 105 -3.34 10.21 -3.06
N GLY A 106 -3.02 11.31 -2.41
CA GLY A 106 -2.13 12.36 -2.91
C GLY A 106 -0.64 12.07 -2.67
N SER A 107 0.20 13.03 -3.04
CA SER A 107 1.68 12.91 -2.98
C SER A 107 2.25 12.89 -1.56
N GLU A 108 1.47 13.26 -0.57
CA GLU A 108 1.82 13.18 0.85
C GLU A 108 2.03 11.75 1.36
N LEU A 109 1.57 10.76 0.60
CA LEU A 109 1.75 9.33 0.86
C LEU A 109 2.55 8.73 -0.29
N GLY A 110 3.86 8.63 -0.11
CA GLY A 110 4.82 8.18 -1.14
C GLY A 110 4.91 6.66 -1.28
N TRP A 111 4.37 5.93 -0.31
CA TRP A 111 4.46 4.48 -0.16
C TRP A 111 3.09 3.84 -0.06
N VAL A 112 3.02 2.54 -0.36
CA VAL A 112 1.84 1.73 -0.09
C VAL A 112 2.26 0.30 0.29
N GLN A 113 1.79 -0.20 1.45
CA GLN A 113 1.87 -1.63 1.75
C GLN A 113 0.70 -2.34 1.07
N VAL A 114 0.99 -3.49 0.47
CA VAL A 114 -0.02 -4.39 -0.08
C VAL A 114 0.16 -5.76 0.55
N HIS A 115 -0.93 -6.32 1.11
CA HIS A 115 -0.91 -7.64 1.74
C HIS A 115 -2.11 -8.47 1.29
N THR A 116 -1.84 -9.66 0.76
CA THR A 116 -2.85 -10.60 0.24
C THR A 116 -3.61 -11.36 1.33
N ALA A 117 -3.32 -11.09 2.60
CA ALA A 117 -4.02 -11.64 3.76
C ALA A 117 -4.08 -13.18 3.77
N ASP A 118 -2.96 -13.80 3.44
CA ASP A 118 -2.80 -15.25 3.52
C ASP A 118 -2.89 -15.70 4.98
N ARG A 119 -3.98 -16.35 5.37
CA ARG A 119 -4.31 -16.70 6.75
C ARG A 119 -4.50 -18.22 6.88
N PRO A 120 -4.16 -18.80 8.06
CA PRO A 120 -4.42 -20.21 8.31
C PRO A 120 -5.92 -20.53 8.50
N GLU A 121 -6.75 -19.53 8.86
CA GLU A 121 -8.18 -19.68 9.02
C GLU A 121 -8.88 -19.55 7.66
N PRO A 122 -9.51 -20.60 7.13
CA PRO A 122 -10.05 -20.63 5.77
C PRO A 122 -11.08 -19.53 5.47
N GLU A 123 -11.84 -19.12 6.48
CA GLU A 123 -12.86 -18.05 6.33
C GLU A 123 -12.26 -16.64 6.25
N LEU A 124 -11.00 -16.47 6.66
CA LEU A 124 -10.26 -15.21 6.62
C LEU A 124 -9.20 -15.21 5.53
N ASP A 125 -8.84 -16.41 5.02
CA ASP A 125 -7.79 -16.55 4.04
C ASP A 125 -8.15 -15.84 2.74
N ARG A 126 -7.31 -14.88 2.37
CA ARG A 126 -7.43 -14.13 1.12
C ARG A 126 -8.81 -13.50 0.88
N ALA A 127 -9.53 -13.19 1.97
CA ALA A 127 -10.88 -12.61 1.92
C ALA A 127 -10.91 -11.12 1.51
N GLY A 128 -9.77 -10.45 1.52
CA GLY A 128 -9.61 -9.05 1.13
C GLY A 128 -8.14 -8.67 0.97
N LEU A 129 -7.88 -7.65 0.17
CA LEU A 129 -6.56 -7.08 -0.08
C LEU A 129 -6.31 -5.90 0.86
N ALA A 130 -5.31 -5.97 1.74
CA ALA A 130 -4.85 -4.79 2.45
C ALA A 130 -4.16 -3.85 1.45
N VAL A 131 -4.57 -2.59 1.45
CA VAL A 131 -3.95 -1.50 0.68
C VAL A 131 -3.75 -0.34 1.62
N GLU A 132 -2.50 -0.08 1.96
CA GLU A 132 -2.12 0.79 3.08
C GLU A 132 -1.24 1.94 2.60
N PRO A 133 -1.81 3.06 2.14
CA PRO A 133 -1.01 4.24 1.80
C PRO A 133 -0.25 4.75 3.02
N MET A 134 1.06 5.00 2.86
CA MET A 134 1.96 5.35 3.95
C MET A 134 2.78 6.60 3.62
N THR A 135 3.15 7.36 4.65
CA THR A 135 4.09 8.49 4.52
C THR A 135 5.53 8.03 4.36
N CYS A 136 5.90 6.91 4.96
CA CYS A 136 7.26 6.37 4.98
C CYS A 136 7.21 4.83 4.95
N PRO A 137 8.31 4.15 4.54
CA PRO A 137 8.36 2.69 4.47
C PRO A 137 8.39 2.03 5.86
N PRO A 138 8.26 0.69 5.93
CA PRO A 138 8.54 -0.06 7.15
C PRO A 138 9.95 0.20 7.67
N ASP A 139 10.11 0.19 9.01
CA ASP A 139 11.36 0.45 9.74
C ASP A 139 11.97 1.86 9.53
N ALA A 140 11.19 2.81 9.04
CA ALA A 140 11.64 4.17 8.73
C ALA A 140 12.26 4.90 9.93
N PHE A 141 11.84 4.62 11.17
CA PHE A 141 12.46 5.24 12.35
C PHE A 141 13.89 4.76 12.63
N SER A 142 14.30 3.63 12.07
CA SER A 142 15.68 3.14 12.15
C SER A 142 16.55 3.65 10.99
N THR A 143 15.90 3.91 9.82
CA THR A 143 16.61 4.29 8.57
C THR A 143 16.57 5.79 8.30
N ASP A 144 15.68 6.53 8.95
CA ASP A 144 15.31 7.93 8.67
C ASP A 144 14.69 8.14 7.26
N GLU A 145 14.33 7.06 6.55
CA GLU A 145 13.79 7.14 5.20
C GLU A 145 12.37 7.71 5.21
N ASP A 146 12.18 8.84 4.53
CA ASP A 146 10.90 9.53 4.35
C ASP A 146 10.11 9.80 5.65
N VAL A 147 10.77 9.75 6.82
CA VAL A 147 10.14 10.11 8.08
C VAL A 147 9.75 11.58 8.05
N VAL A 148 8.47 11.87 8.24
CA VAL A 148 7.99 13.24 8.39
C VAL A 148 8.46 13.80 9.72
N VAL A 149 9.14 14.94 9.69
CA VAL A 149 9.57 15.62 10.92
C VAL A 149 8.78 16.92 11.06
N LEU A 150 7.96 16.99 12.10
CA LEU A 150 7.20 18.19 12.44
C LEU A 150 8.00 19.03 13.43
N GLU A 151 8.24 20.29 13.09
CA GLU A 151 8.74 21.28 14.04
C GLU A 151 7.58 21.90 14.84
N GLY A 152 7.89 22.63 15.91
CA GLY A 152 6.86 23.22 16.75
C GLY A 152 5.82 24.01 15.96
N ASP A 153 4.55 23.78 16.26
CA ASP A 153 3.36 24.32 15.60
C ASP A 153 3.11 23.87 14.15
N GLN A 154 3.98 23.04 13.57
CA GLN A 154 3.74 22.45 12.26
C GLN A 154 2.71 21.34 12.30
N ALA A 155 1.99 21.19 11.18
CA ALA A 155 1.05 20.10 10.94
C ALA A 155 1.32 19.45 9.58
N HIS A 156 1.08 18.16 9.51
CA HIS A 156 1.05 17.36 8.28
C HIS A 156 -0.33 16.74 8.13
N THR A 157 -0.88 16.78 6.92
CA THR A 157 -2.18 16.16 6.62
C THR A 157 -2.03 15.16 5.49
N ALA A 158 -2.51 13.96 5.71
CA ALA A 158 -2.61 12.90 4.72
C ALA A 158 -4.08 12.49 4.54
N SER A 159 -4.47 12.19 3.30
CA SER A 159 -5.82 11.80 2.97
C SER A 159 -5.87 10.73 1.88
N TRP A 160 -6.86 9.87 1.98
CA TRP A 160 -7.18 8.85 0.99
C TRP A 160 -8.69 8.74 0.81
N THR A 161 -9.09 8.16 -0.31
CA THR A 161 -10.49 7.89 -0.64
C THR A 161 -10.63 6.45 -1.08
N ILE A 162 -11.66 5.77 -0.59
CA ILE A 162 -12.09 4.46 -1.08
C ILE A 162 -13.44 4.66 -1.75
N SER A 163 -13.59 4.15 -2.96
CA SER A 163 -14.84 4.26 -3.75
C SER A 163 -15.12 2.96 -4.50
N ALA A 164 -16.39 2.70 -4.77
CA ALA A 164 -16.78 1.72 -5.78
C ALA A 164 -16.41 2.28 -7.15
N GLY A 165 -15.83 1.44 -8.00
CA GLY A 165 -15.38 1.78 -9.36
C GLY A 165 -16.29 1.19 -10.44
#